data_7b7b3a26b82d66a00f11546ba18b703e
#
_entry.id   7b7b3a26b82d66a00f11546ba18b703e
#
_cell.length_a   1.000
_cell.length_b   1.000
_cell.length_c   1.000
_cell.angle_alpha   90.00
_cell.angle_beta   90.00
_cell.angle_gamma   90.00
#
_symmetry.space_group_name_H-M   'P 1'
#
loop_
_entity.id
_entity.type
_entity.pdbx_description
1 polymer ?
#
loop_
_entity_poly.entity_id
_entity_poly.type
_entity_poly.pdbx_seq_one_letter_code
_entity_poly.pdbx_strand_id
1 'polypeptide(L)'
;MKTVNTFQRLKNNNEKITMLTAYDYSTAQVLEQAEIDGILVGDSLAMVALGYENTYNITIDEMTVFVKAVARGAKNSFIIGDMPFMSYNLSVAQGLENASKMIKAGASGVKLEGCNDHILTLIKRCVESGIPVLGHLGFTPQLMNTI
;
A
#
# COMPACT_ATOMS: atom_id res chain seq x y z
N MET A 1 -0.48 -9.52 -15.27
CA MET A 1 -0.40 -8.78 -13.98
C MET A 1 1.02 -8.25 -13.80
N LYS A 2 1.17 -6.97 -13.46
CA LYS A 2 2.45 -6.34 -13.19
C LYS A 2 3.02 -6.85 -11.85
N THR A 3 4.36 -6.93 -11.75
CA THR A 3 5.07 -7.49 -10.59
C THR A 3 6.24 -6.59 -10.21
N VAL A 4 6.93 -6.86 -9.10
CA VAL A 4 8.16 -6.16 -8.72
C VAL A 4 9.19 -6.18 -9.87
N ASN A 5 9.30 -7.31 -10.59
CA ASN A 5 10.20 -7.42 -11.75
C ASN A 5 9.80 -6.46 -12.89
N THR A 6 8.51 -6.17 -13.06
CA THR A 6 8.05 -5.16 -14.02
C THR A 6 8.63 -3.79 -13.67
N PHE A 7 8.52 -3.36 -12.41
CA PHE A 7 9.07 -2.09 -11.95
C PHE A 7 10.60 -2.04 -12.09
N GLN A 8 11.29 -3.14 -11.75
CA GLN A 8 12.74 -3.20 -11.90
C GLN A 8 13.17 -3.09 -13.36
N ARG A 9 12.45 -3.74 -14.28
CA ARG A 9 12.70 -3.64 -15.72
C ARG A 9 12.48 -2.21 -16.23
N LEU A 10 11.36 -1.56 -15.87
CA LEU A 10 11.09 -0.18 -16.26
C LEU A 10 12.19 0.75 -15.77
N LYS A 11 12.60 0.62 -14.50
CA LYS A 11 13.70 1.40 -13.92
C LYS A 11 15.02 1.20 -14.68
N ASN A 12 15.38 -0.03 -14.97
CA ASN A 12 16.62 -0.35 -15.68
C ASN A 12 16.66 0.20 -17.12
N ASN A 13 15.49 0.29 -17.75
CA ASN A 13 15.32 0.83 -19.10
C ASN A 13 15.15 2.35 -19.11
N ASN A 14 15.19 3.05 -17.97
CA ASN A 14 14.87 4.46 -17.82
C ASN A 14 13.44 4.82 -18.31
N GLU A 15 12.51 3.85 -18.25
CA GLU A 15 11.09 4.06 -18.51
C GLU A 15 10.39 4.60 -17.26
N LYS A 16 9.44 5.52 -17.44
CA LYS A 16 8.69 6.09 -16.31
C LYS A 16 7.70 5.06 -15.77
N ILE A 17 7.58 4.99 -14.45
CA ILE A 17 6.57 4.22 -13.74
C ILE A 17 5.41 5.15 -13.41
N THR A 18 4.20 4.78 -13.84
CA THR A 18 2.98 5.52 -13.56
C THR A 18 2.29 4.95 -12.32
N MET A 19 1.91 5.85 -11.39
CA MET A 19 1.20 5.44 -10.17
C MET A 19 0.10 6.47 -9.84
N LEU A 20 -1.09 5.98 -9.54
CA LEU A 20 -2.22 6.79 -9.08
C LEU A 20 -2.92 6.12 -7.91
N THR A 21 -3.73 6.89 -7.17
CA THR A 21 -4.58 6.37 -6.10
C THR A 21 -5.94 5.93 -6.63
N ALA A 22 -6.51 4.87 -6.05
CA ALA A 22 -7.91 4.51 -6.20
C ALA A 22 -8.42 3.90 -4.89
N TYR A 23 -9.71 4.14 -4.60
CA TYR A 23 -10.36 3.67 -3.38
C TYR A 23 -11.60 2.82 -3.65
N ASP A 24 -12.00 2.67 -4.89
CA ASP A 24 -13.21 1.95 -5.29
C ASP A 24 -13.02 1.15 -6.59
N TYR A 25 -13.99 0.29 -6.84
CA TYR A 25 -14.00 -0.59 -8.02
C TYR A 25 -14.02 0.19 -9.34
N SER A 26 -14.87 1.21 -9.44
CA SER A 26 -15.08 1.94 -10.70
C SER A 26 -13.85 2.74 -11.10
N THR A 27 -13.25 3.46 -10.14
CA THR A 27 -11.99 4.18 -10.35
C THR A 27 -10.88 3.22 -10.76
N ALA A 28 -10.77 2.06 -10.07
CA ALA A 28 -9.77 1.06 -10.41
C ALA A 28 -9.93 0.52 -11.85
N GLN A 29 -11.17 0.34 -12.33
CA GLN A 29 -11.41 -0.07 -13.72
C GLN A 29 -10.93 0.98 -14.73
N VAL A 30 -11.15 2.27 -14.46
CA VAL A 30 -10.67 3.35 -15.33
C VAL A 30 -9.14 3.36 -15.39
N LEU A 31 -8.46 3.21 -14.22
CA LEU A 31 -7.01 3.16 -14.15
C LEU A 31 -6.43 1.92 -14.85
N GLU A 32 -7.11 0.78 -14.72
CA GLU A 32 -6.73 -0.45 -15.41
C GLU A 32 -6.82 -0.30 -16.94
N GLN A 33 -7.88 0.36 -17.46
CA GLN A 33 -8.02 0.67 -18.89
C GLN A 33 -6.96 1.66 -19.38
N ALA A 34 -6.51 2.56 -18.51
CA ALA A 34 -5.42 3.49 -18.78
C ALA A 34 -4.01 2.84 -18.64
N GLU A 35 -3.95 1.54 -18.36
CA GLU A 35 -2.71 0.74 -18.24
C GLU A 35 -1.72 1.26 -17.17
N ILE A 36 -2.23 1.92 -16.12
CA ILE A 36 -1.40 2.42 -15.01
C ILE A 36 -0.56 1.28 -14.39
N ASP A 37 0.71 1.56 -14.08
CA ASP A 37 1.63 0.53 -13.57
C ASP A 37 1.32 0.14 -12.14
N GLY A 38 1.07 1.12 -11.27
CA GLY A 38 0.77 0.91 -9.86
C GLY A 38 -0.48 1.66 -9.41
N ILE A 39 -1.28 1.04 -8.57
CA ILE A 39 -2.42 1.67 -7.90
C ILE A 39 -2.18 1.63 -6.40
N LEU A 40 -2.16 2.81 -5.76
CA LEU A 40 -2.05 2.93 -4.32
C LEU A 40 -3.45 3.03 -3.70
N VAL A 41 -3.78 2.10 -2.82
CA VAL A 41 -4.91 2.22 -1.89
C VAL A 41 -4.36 2.86 -0.62
N GLY A 42 -4.28 4.20 -0.61
CA GLY A 42 -3.65 4.98 0.44
C GLY A 42 -4.56 5.15 1.67
N ASP A 43 -3.98 5.27 2.86
CA ASP A 43 -4.72 5.56 4.10
C ASP A 43 -5.40 6.93 4.07
N SER A 44 -5.00 7.82 3.15
CA SER A 44 -5.68 9.08 2.84
C SER A 44 -7.16 8.91 2.45
N LEU A 45 -7.60 7.68 2.09
CA LEU A 45 -9.02 7.37 1.89
C LEU A 45 -9.86 7.67 3.14
N ALA A 46 -9.24 7.62 4.33
CA ALA A 46 -9.89 8.00 5.59
C ALA A 46 -10.48 9.41 5.49
N MET A 47 -9.72 10.35 4.93
CA MET A 47 -10.14 11.75 4.76
C MET A 47 -11.02 11.92 3.51
N VAL A 48 -10.60 11.37 2.38
CA VAL A 48 -11.20 11.64 1.07
C VAL A 48 -12.49 10.86 0.84
N ALA A 49 -12.57 9.61 1.31
CA ALA A 49 -13.71 8.73 1.07
C ALA A 49 -14.61 8.54 2.30
N LEU A 50 -14.04 8.57 3.52
CA LEU A 50 -14.78 8.36 4.76
C LEU A 50 -15.09 9.64 5.54
N GLY A 51 -14.45 10.78 5.20
CA GLY A 51 -14.68 12.06 5.85
C GLY A 51 -14.05 12.20 7.25
N TYR A 52 -13.05 11.37 7.59
CA TYR A 52 -12.29 11.53 8.82
C TYR A 52 -11.41 12.79 8.76
N GLU A 53 -11.13 13.41 9.89
CA GLU A 53 -10.28 14.60 9.97
C GLU A 53 -8.81 14.31 9.58
N ASN A 54 -8.36 13.07 9.80
CA ASN A 54 -7.00 12.61 9.54
C ASN A 54 -6.97 11.10 9.26
N THR A 55 -5.78 10.55 9.03
CA THR A 55 -5.59 9.13 8.71
C THR A 55 -5.41 8.23 9.94
N TYR A 56 -5.46 8.76 11.17
CA TYR A 56 -5.15 7.96 12.38
C TYR A 56 -6.24 6.96 12.77
N ASN A 57 -7.49 7.26 12.43
CA ASN A 57 -8.64 6.47 12.89
C ASN A 57 -8.98 5.29 11.97
N ILE A 58 -8.43 5.25 10.76
CA ILE A 58 -8.73 4.14 9.85
C ILE A 58 -8.04 2.86 10.31
N THR A 59 -8.79 1.77 10.31
CA THR A 59 -8.33 0.45 10.74
C THR A 59 -7.82 -0.38 9.56
N ILE A 60 -7.02 -1.41 9.86
CA ILE A 60 -6.57 -2.38 8.85
C ILE A 60 -7.75 -3.12 8.21
N ASP A 61 -8.82 -3.38 8.97
CA ASP A 61 -9.99 -4.09 8.47
C ASP A 61 -10.78 -3.23 7.48
N GLU A 62 -10.96 -1.93 7.77
CA GLU A 62 -11.54 -0.98 6.81
C GLU A 62 -10.67 -0.90 5.54
N MET A 63 -9.36 -0.73 5.67
CA MET A 63 -8.44 -0.71 4.52
C MET A 63 -8.60 -1.95 3.63
N THR A 64 -8.74 -3.13 4.20
CA THR A 64 -8.93 -4.37 3.42
C THR A 64 -10.21 -4.37 2.59
N VAL A 65 -11.27 -3.68 3.01
CA VAL A 65 -12.52 -3.53 2.21
C VAL A 65 -12.22 -2.77 0.91
N PHE A 66 -11.50 -1.66 1.01
CA PHE A 66 -11.14 -0.85 -0.16
C PHE A 66 -10.14 -1.58 -1.07
N VAL A 67 -9.14 -2.23 -0.49
CA VAL A 67 -8.18 -3.07 -1.26
C VAL A 67 -8.93 -4.15 -2.05
N LYS A 68 -9.91 -4.85 -1.46
CA LYS A 68 -10.74 -5.84 -2.15
C LYS A 68 -11.52 -5.22 -3.31
N ALA A 69 -12.05 -4.02 -3.15
CA ALA A 69 -12.79 -3.32 -4.21
C ALA A 69 -11.88 -2.99 -5.38
N VAL A 70 -10.72 -2.38 -5.12
CA VAL A 70 -9.71 -2.03 -6.13
C VAL A 70 -9.17 -3.28 -6.83
N ALA A 71 -8.85 -4.35 -6.10
CA ALA A 71 -8.35 -5.60 -6.65
C ALA A 71 -9.34 -6.32 -7.57
N ARG A 72 -10.65 -6.11 -7.39
CA ARG A 72 -11.65 -6.60 -8.34
C ARG A 72 -11.69 -5.77 -9.62
N GLY A 73 -11.45 -4.45 -9.52
CA GLY A 73 -11.48 -3.52 -10.66
C GLY A 73 -10.22 -3.54 -11.52
N ALA A 74 -9.06 -3.80 -10.92
CA ALA A 74 -7.76 -3.79 -11.59
C ALA A 74 -7.08 -5.16 -11.47
N LYS A 75 -6.89 -5.86 -12.59
CA LYS A 75 -6.34 -7.22 -12.64
C LYS A 75 -4.88 -7.28 -13.06
N ASN A 76 -4.40 -6.27 -13.78
CA ASN A 76 -3.04 -6.25 -14.32
C ASN A 76 -2.14 -5.21 -13.63
N SER A 77 -2.69 -4.14 -13.06
CA SER A 77 -1.96 -3.15 -12.30
C SER A 77 -1.39 -3.73 -11.00
N PHE A 78 -0.26 -3.21 -10.53
CA PHE A 78 0.33 -3.59 -9.23
C PHE A 78 -0.36 -2.82 -8.11
N ILE A 79 -1.09 -3.50 -7.25
CA ILE A 79 -1.87 -2.88 -6.19
C ILE A 79 -1.06 -2.82 -4.91
N ILE A 80 -0.90 -1.64 -4.35
CA ILE A 80 -0.21 -1.38 -3.10
C ILE A 80 -1.24 -1.01 -2.04
N GLY A 81 -1.34 -1.80 -0.97
CA GLY A 81 -2.16 -1.48 0.19
C GLY A 81 -1.35 -0.71 1.22
N ASP A 82 -1.80 0.48 1.60
CA ASP A 82 -1.15 1.28 2.64
C ASP A 82 -1.45 0.70 4.02
N MET A 83 -0.41 0.47 4.82
CA MET A 83 -0.57 0.01 6.19
C MET A 83 -0.94 1.20 7.08
N PRO A 84 -2.15 1.22 7.68
CA PRO A 84 -2.60 2.37 8.45
C PRO A 84 -1.83 2.54 9.77
N PHE A 85 -1.91 3.74 10.33
CA PHE A 85 -1.29 4.10 11.61
C PHE A 85 -1.56 3.05 12.69
N MET A 86 -0.53 2.68 13.46
CA MET A 86 -0.55 1.67 14.53
C MET A 86 -0.90 0.24 14.10
N SER A 87 -1.06 -0.04 12.81
CA SER A 87 -1.27 -1.42 12.34
C SER A 87 0.02 -2.25 12.28
N TYR A 88 1.19 -1.61 12.42
CA TYR A 88 2.50 -2.26 12.30
C TYR A 88 3.56 -1.74 13.30
N ASN A 89 3.17 -0.87 14.23
CA ASN A 89 4.09 -0.17 15.10
C ASN A 89 4.33 -0.89 16.45
N LEU A 90 3.43 -1.79 16.88
CA LEU A 90 3.52 -2.45 18.20
C LEU A 90 4.53 -3.59 18.22
N SER A 91 4.59 -4.37 17.14
CA SER A 91 5.53 -5.47 17.00
C SER A 91 5.70 -5.90 15.55
N VAL A 92 6.82 -6.54 15.23
CA VAL A 92 7.06 -7.13 13.89
C VAL A 92 6.02 -8.21 13.57
N ALA A 93 5.58 -8.99 14.57
CA ALA A 93 4.56 -10.02 14.39
C ALA A 93 3.21 -9.40 13.96
N GLN A 94 2.76 -8.33 14.64
CA GLN A 94 1.55 -7.59 14.28
C GLN A 94 1.65 -7.04 12.86
N GLY A 95 2.77 -6.38 12.52
CA GLY A 95 2.98 -5.81 11.20
C GLY A 95 2.92 -6.88 10.10
N LEU A 96 3.55 -8.03 10.31
CA LEU A 96 3.55 -9.14 9.34
C LEU A 96 2.15 -9.76 9.20
N GLU A 97 1.42 -9.94 10.29
CA GLU A 97 0.04 -10.43 10.27
C GLU A 97 -0.85 -9.48 9.47
N ASN A 98 -0.79 -8.17 9.76
CA ASN A 98 -1.61 -7.18 9.07
C ASN A 98 -1.21 -7.00 7.59
N ALA A 99 0.08 -7.07 7.26
CA ALA A 99 0.53 -7.11 5.86
C ALA A 99 -0.07 -8.33 5.12
N SER A 100 -0.14 -9.51 5.79
CA SER A 100 -0.77 -10.69 5.20
C SER A 100 -2.27 -10.50 4.93
N LYS A 101 -2.99 -9.73 5.77
CA LYS A 101 -4.41 -9.38 5.52
C LYS A 101 -4.56 -8.56 4.24
N MET A 102 -3.65 -7.60 4.00
CA MET A 102 -3.65 -6.81 2.75
C MET A 102 -3.42 -7.68 1.52
N ILE A 103 -2.45 -8.60 1.57
CA ILE A 103 -2.20 -9.54 0.45
C ILE A 103 -3.43 -10.43 0.22
N LYS A 104 -4.03 -10.99 1.27
CA LYS A 104 -5.26 -11.79 1.17
C LYS A 104 -6.46 -10.98 0.65
N ALA A 105 -6.47 -9.66 0.85
CA ALA A 105 -7.46 -8.75 0.27
C ALA A 105 -7.24 -8.50 -1.23
N GLY A 106 -6.07 -8.87 -1.78
CA GLY A 106 -5.75 -8.74 -3.20
C GLY A 106 -4.68 -7.67 -3.52
N ALA A 107 -4.03 -7.10 -2.50
CA ALA A 107 -2.85 -6.27 -2.74
C ALA A 107 -1.69 -7.10 -3.29
N SER A 108 -0.89 -6.50 -4.15
CA SER A 108 0.37 -7.07 -4.68
C SER A 108 1.55 -6.80 -3.77
N GLY A 109 1.44 -5.81 -2.90
CA GLY A 109 2.42 -5.41 -1.90
C GLY A 109 1.81 -4.42 -0.91
N VAL A 110 2.60 -4.02 0.11
CA VAL A 110 2.18 -3.07 1.13
C VAL A 110 3.08 -1.84 1.16
N LYS A 111 2.56 -0.69 1.63
CA LYS A 111 3.36 0.50 1.91
C LYS A 111 3.57 0.64 3.42
N LEU A 112 4.80 0.99 3.83
CA LEU A 112 5.20 1.26 5.21
C LEU A 112 5.91 2.62 5.29
N GLU A 113 5.66 3.40 6.33
CA GLU A 113 6.31 4.68 6.59
C GLU A 113 7.42 4.57 7.64
N GLY A 114 8.54 5.26 7.38
CA GLY A 114 9.67 5.36 8.30
C GLY A 114 10.83 4.41 7.98
N CYS A 115 11.90 4.54 8.78
CA CYS A 115 13.17 3.79 8.57
C CYS A 115 13.90 3.45 9.88
N ASN A 116 13.22 3.44 11.03
CA ASN A 116 13.82 2.98 12.27
C ASN A 116 14.05 1.46 12.26
N ASP A 117 14.82 0.94 13.20
CA ASP A 117 15.21 -0.48 13.25
C ASP A 117 14.01 -1.44 13.27
N HIS A 118 12.91 -1.03 13.91
CA HIS A 118 11.67 -1.79 13.93
C HIS A 118 11.10 -1.93 12.52
N ILE A 119 10.96 -0.81 11.80
CA ILE A 119 10.43 -0.78 10.43
C ILE A 119 11.35 -1.56 9.47
N LEU A 120 12.67 -1.36 9.56
CA LEU A 120 13.62 -2.10 8.73
C LEU A 120 13.54 -3.61 8.98
N THR A 121 13.38 -4.02 10.24
CA THR A 121 13.18 -5.44 10.59
C THR A 121 11.88 -5.97 10.01
N LEU A 122 10.78 -5.22 10.13
CA LEU A 122 9.49 -5.61 9.54
C LEU A 122 9.56 -5.73 8.02
N ILE A 123 10.17 -4.77 7.33
CA ILE A 123 10.37 -4.82 5.87
C ILE A 123 11.10 -6.11 5.49
N LYS A 124 12.20 -6.42 6.17
CA LYS A 124 12.96 -7.65 5.93
C LYS A 124 12.07 -8.89 6.10
N ARG A 125 11.29 -8.97 7.18
CA ARG A 125 10.40 -10.11 7.46
C ARG A 125 9.28 -10.23 6.43
N CYS A 126 8.70 -9.11 5.97
CA CYS A 126 7.71 -9.11 4.89
C CYS A 126 8.31 -9.69 3.60
N VAL A 127 9.48 -9.19 3.19
CA VAL A 127 10.16 -9.64 1.95
C VAL A 127 10.53 -11.12 2.02
N GLU A 128 11.10 -11.58 3.14
CA GLU A 128 11.40 -13.01 3.39
C GLU A 128 10.15 -13.90 3.33
N SER A 129 8.98 -13.34 3.66
CA SER A 129 7.68 -14.02 3.58
C SER A 129 7.00 -13.88 2.21
N GLY A 130 7.67 -13.29 1.21
CA GLY A 130 7.14 -13.11 -0.13
C GLY A 130 6.16 -11.93 -0.27
N ILE A 131 6.15 -10.99 0.68
CA ILE A 131 5.32 -9.78 0.65
C ILE A 131 6.17 -8.59 0.16
N PRO A 132 5.95 -8.05 -1.06
CA PRO A 132 6.64 -6.86 -1.53
C PRO A 132 6.31 -5.64 -0.67
N VAL A 133 7.30 -4.78 -0.45
CA VAL A 133 7.15 -3.57 0.36
C VAL A 133 7.58 -2.33 -0.42
N LEU A 134 6.73 -1.31 -0.42
CA LEU A 134 7.06 0.06 -0.81
C LEU A 134 7.39 0.86 0.46
N GLY A 135 8.67 1.22 0.65
CA GLY A 135 9.10 2.10 1.74
C GLY A 135 8.79 3.56 1.45
N HIS A 136 8.28 4.30 2.43
CA HIS A 136 7.98 5.72 2.33
C HIS A 136 8.84 6.52 3.30
N LEU A 137 9.66 7.42 2.77
CA LEU A 137 10.57 8.31 3.49
C LEU A 137 10.25 9.78 3.16
N GLY A 138 10.71 10.68 4.00
CA GLY A 138 10.51 12.12 3.84
C GLY A 138 9.28 12.59 4.60
N PHE A 139 8.32 13.20 3.92
CA PHE A 139 7.07 13.62 4.56
C PHE A 139 6.18 12.40 4.81
N THR A 140 6.12 11.98 6.07
CA THR A 140 5.40 10.80 6.53
C THR A 140 4.23 11.20 7.44
N PRO A 141 3.00 11.37 6.91
CA PRO A 141 1.85 11.89 7.67
C PRO A 141 1.55 11.13 8.95
N GLN A 142 1.77 9.83 8.99
CA GLN A 142 1.56 9.02 10.19
C GLN A 142 2.49 9.38 11.36
N LEU A 143 3.62 10.05 11.08
CA LEU A 143 4.62 10.44 12.09
C LEU A 143 4.56 11.94 12.43
N MET A 144 3.60 12.71 11.91
CA MET A 144 3.56 14.17 12.07
C MET A 144 3.40 14.67 13.51
N ASN A 145 2.84 13.85 14.41
CA ASN A 145 2.74 14.23 15.82
C ASN A 145 4.09 14.26 16.55
N THR A 146 5.18 13.88 15.88
CA THR A 146 6.53 13.82 16.45
C THR A 146 7.47 14.88 15.88
N ILE A 147 6.95 15.80 15.01
CA ILE A 147 7.72 16.85 14.34
C ILE A 147 7.34 18.21 14.89
#